data_1d3c975dac0b1b731d097ab031651371
#
_entry.id   1d3c975dac0b1b731d097ab031651371
#
_cell.length_a   1.000
_cell.length_b   1.000
_cell.length_c   1.000
_cell.angle_alpha   90.00
_cell.angle_beta   90.00
_cell.angle_gamma   90.00
#
_symmetry.space_group_name_H-M   'P 1'
#
loop_
_entity.id
_entity.type
_entity.pdbx_description
1 polymer ?
#
loop_
_entity_poly.entity_id
_entity_poly.type
_entity_poly.pdbx_seq_one_letter_code
_entity_poly.pdbx_strand_id
1 'polypeptide(L)'
;MSLEVNITKKLDGFTLRAEFTAGSTATALLGASGCGKSMTLRCIAGIVKPDAGRIVLDGRVLFDSEQHIDLPPQQRGVGLLFQNYALFPNMTVEQNILCGLKAEKDKAVRRERCAEMLRAMRLEALAKRCPAQLSGGQQQRTALARILVGRPRILMLDEPFSALDSYLREEVESEVGSLLAGFDGTALLVTHNRDEAYRLCREMAVMDGGRVLHTGTTKEVFADPQSITAARLTGCKNILPCTRVDAHTVRLTGWDAPLRLAAEVPEHCTAVGIRAHDLAPCAPGAQNALPVKAVSSSENPFDWNLIFLAPDGTTRLWWKVSKATLGAAAPAAPQCFAAAPEGIMPLV
;
A
#
# COMPACT_ATOMS: atom_id res chain seq x y z
N MET A 1 -20.38 5.18 -4.33
CA MET A 1 -19.42 6.10 -4.97
C MET A 1 -18.34 5.29 -5.64
N SER A 2 -17.84 5.71 -6.79
CA SER A 2 -16.80 4.98 -7.52
C SER A 2 -15.87 5.95 -8.25
N LEU A 3 -14.60 5.60 -8.30
CA LEU A 3 -13.59 6.24 -9.13
C LEU A 3 -13.15 5.24 -10.20
N GLU A 4 -13.17 5.65 -11.45
CA GLU A 4 -12.62 4.90 -12.58
C GLU A 4 -11.45 5.68 -13.17
N VAL A 5 -10.30 5.04 -13.27
CA VAL A 5 -9.08 5.62 -13.81
C VAL A 5 -8.56 4.75 -14.93
N ASN A 6 -8.42 5.32 -16.11
CA ASN A 6 -7.68 4.70 -17.20
C ASN A 6 -6.92 5.82 -17.93
N ILE A 7 -5.66 6.01 -17.59
CA ILE A 7 -4.85 7.12 -18.08
C ILE A 7 -3.46 6.68 -18.51
N THR A 8 -2.93 7.43 -19.47
CA THR A 8 -1.53 7.35 -19.88
C THR A 8 -0.87 8.71 -19.68
N LYS A 9 0.33 8.73 -19.08
CA LYS A 9 1.18 9.91 -18.93
C LYS A 9 2.63 9.56 -19.25
N LYS A 10 3.20 10.20 -20.25
CA LYS A 10 4.62 10.10 -20.56
C LYS A 10 5.41 10.97 -19.59
N LEU A 11 6.42 10.40 -18.99
CA LEU A 11 7.36 11.05 -18.07
C LEU A 11 8.78 10.80 -18.57
N ASP A 12 9.72 11.61 -18.09
CA ASP A 12 11.13 11.36 -18.39
C ASP A 12 11.56 10.03 -17.78
N GLY A 13 11.93 9.06 -18.64
CA GLY A 13 12.41 7.74 -18.23
C GLY A 13 11.34 6.62 -18.16
N PHE A 14 10.03 6.90 -18.05
CA PHE A 14 9.00 5.87 -18.10
C PHE A 14 7.61 6.41 -18.51
N THR A 15 6.70 5.50 -18.84
CA THR A 15 5.31 5.86 -19.14
C THR A 15 4.40 5.30 -18.06
N LEU A 16 3.69 6.17 -17.37
CA LEU A 16 2.58 5.80 -16.48
C LEU A 16 1.39 5.32 -17.31
N ARG A 17 0.87 4.14 -17.00
CA ARG A 17 -0.39 3.57 -17.50
C ARG A 17 -1.16 3.05 -16.31
N ALA A 18 -2.03 3.88 -15.74
CA ALA A 18 -2.80 3.52 -14.56
C ALA A 18 -4.22 3.18 -14.99
N GLU A 19 -4.60 1.92 -14.77
CA GLU A 19 -5.95 1.42 -15.03
C GLU A 19 -6.43 0.68 -13.78
N PHE A 20 -7.44 1.24 -13.09
CA PHE A 20 -8.06 0.64 -11.92
C PHE A 20 -9.39 1.31 -11.59
N THR A 21 -10.17 0.64 -10.76
CA THR A 21 -11.37 1.20 -10.14
C THR A 21 -11.21 1.22 -8.62
N ALA A 22 -11.84 2.19 -7.96
CA ALA A 22 -11.92 2.25 -6.50
C ALA A 22 -13.36 2.52 -6.10
N GLY A 23 -13.86 1.73 -5.16
CA GLY A 23 -15.24 1.82 -4.66
C GLY A 23 -15.41 2.84 -3.53
N SER A 24 -16.46 2.64 -2.73
CA SER A 24 -16.76 3.47 -1.55
C SER A 24 -15.94 3.09 -0.32
N THR A 25 -15.02 2.14 -0.45
CA THR A 25 -14.09 1.76 0.61
C THR A 25 -12.70 2.32 0.34
N ALA A 26 -11.85 2.38 1.37
CA ALA A 26 -10.47 2.78 1.18
C ALA A 26 -9.71 1.76 0.32
N THR A 27 -9.09 2.25 -0.77
CA THR A 27 -8.28 1.48 -1.71
C THR A 27 -6.82 1.91 -1.59
N ALA A 28 -5.91 0.96 -1.40
CA ALA A 28 -4.47 1.21 -1.39
C ALA A 28 -3.88 1.17 -2.81
N LEU A 29 -3.02 2.13 -3.13
CA LEU A 29 -2.06 2.01 -4.24
C LEU A 29 -0.71 1.65 -3.64
N LEU A 30 -0.37 0.34 -3.66
CA LEU A 30 0.88 -0.19 -3.12
C LEU A 30 1.93 -0.31 -4.24
N GLY A 31 3.16 0.12 -3.99
CA GLY A 31 4.25 -0.03 -4.96
C GLY A 31 5.56 0.58 -4.49
N ALA A 32 6.65 0.25 -5.16
CA ALA A 32 7.96 0.82 -4.89
C ALA A 32 8.00 2.34 -5.10
N SER A 33 8.98 3.01 -4.49
CA SER A 33 9.19 4.44 -4.75
C SER A 33 9.50 4.68 -6.23
N GLY A 34 8.91 5.74 -6.80
CA GLY A 34 9.11 6.08 -8.21
C GLY A 34 8.23 5.32 -9.22
N CYS A 35 7.41 4.32 -8.82
CA CYS A 35 6.57 3.56 -9.75
C CYS A 35 5.36 4.31 -10.32
N GLY A 36 5.11 5.58 -9.93
CA GLY A 36 4.05 6.41 -10.51
C GLY A 36 2.84 6.70 -9.63
N LYS A 37 2.78 6.21 -8.38
CA LYS A 37 1.64 6.37 -7.45
C LYS A 37 1.25 7.84 -7.23
N SER A 38 2.16 8.68 -6.79
CA SER A 38 1.91 10.11 -6.56
C SER A 38 1.54 10.85 -7.85
N MET A 39 2.10 10.42 -8.99
CA MET A 39 1.75 10.98 -10.30
C MET A 39 0.29 10.64 -10.66
N THR A 40 -0.15 9.41 -10.38
CA THR A 40 -1.56 9.01 -10.55
C THR A 40 -2.49 9.91 -9.73
N LEU A 41 -2.18 10.16 -8.45
CA LEU A 41 -2.98 11.08 -7.63
C LEU A 41 -3.01 12.50 -8.20
N ARG A 42 -1.87 13.02 -8.67
CA ARG A 42 -1.80 14.35 -9.28
C ARG A 42 -2.61 14.44 -10.58
N CYS A 43 -2.66 13.37 -11.37
CA CYS A 43 -3.50 13.28 -12.55
C CYS A 43 -4.99 13.28 -12.18
N ILE A 44 -5.41 12.51 -11.18
CA ILE A 44 -6.79 12.48 -10.67
C ILE A 44 -7.19 13.86 -10.13
N ALA A 45 -6.30 14.52 -9.37
CA ALA A 45 -6.53 15.84 -8.83
C ALA A 45 -6.56 16.97 -9.88
N GLY A 46 -6.11 16.70 -11.12
CA GLY A 46 -6.02 17.71 -12.19
C GLY A 46 -4.85 18.66 -12.05
N ILE A 47 -3.86 18.32 -11.22
CA ILE A 47 -2.61 19.09 -11.07
C ILE A 47 -1.69 18.82 -12.26
N VAL A 48 -1.71 17.57 -12.73
CA VAL A 48 -1.00 17.16 -13.94
C VAL A 48 -2.02 16.62 -14.92
N LYS A 49 -1.97 17.12 -16.16
CA LYS A 49 -2.83 16.65 -17.24
C LYS A 49 -2.28 15.32 -17.78
N PRO A 50 -3.10 14.24 -17.82
CA PRO A 50 -2.75 13.03 -18.57
C PRO A 50 -2.58 13.32 -20.07
N ASP A 51 -1.82 12.50 -20.76
CA ASP A 51 -1.64 12.63 -22.22
C ASP A 51 -2.78 11.94 -22.99
N ALA A 52 -3.36 10.87 -22.39
CA ALA A 52 -4.50 10.16 -22.96
C ALA A 52 -5.31 9.46 -21.86
N GLY A 53 -6.54 9.08 -22.19
CA GLY A 53 -7.41 8.26 -21.36
C GLY A 53 -8.55 9.04 -20.72
N ARG A 54 -9.10 8.48 -19.64
CA ARG A 54 -10.31 8.96 -18.98
C ARG A 54 -10.26 8.80 -17.46
N ILE A 55 -10.85 9.76 -16.74
CA ILE A 55 -11.05 9.72 -15.28
C ILE A 55 -12.53 10.05 -15.01
N VAL A 56 -13.22 9.17 -14.29
CA VAL A 56 -14.62 9.34 -13.90
C VAL A 56 -14.75 9.20 -12.40
N LEU A 57 -15.46 10.12 -11.75
CA LEU A 57 -15.81 10.06 -10.33
C LEU A 57 -17.33 10.15 -10.19
N ASP A 58 -17.95 9.12 -9.64
CA ASP A 58 -19.42 9.02 -9.45
C ASP A 58 -20.20 9.31 -10.73
N GLY A 59 -19.77 8.74 -11.86
CA GLY A 59 -20.36 8.97 -13.18
C GLY A 59 -20.04 10.32 -13.80
N ARG A 60 -19.37 11.24 -13.08
CA ARG A 60 -18.94 12.53 -13.63
C ARG A 60 -17.55 12.40 -14.24
N VAL A 61 -17.44 12.77 -15.51
CA VAL A 61 -16.15 12.81 -16.23
C VAL A 61 -15.34 13.99 -15.71
N LEU A 62 -14.16 13.71 -15.15
CA LEU A 62 -13.19 14.70 -14.69
C LEU A 62 -12.15 15.03 -15.76
N PHE A 63 -11.75 14.01 -16.52
CA PHE A 63 -10.84 14.11 -17.66
C PHE A 63 -11.25 13.10 -18.73
N ASP A 64 -11.20 13.51 -19.99
CA ASP A 64 -11.39 12.64 -21.15
C ASP A 64 -10.62 13.25 -22.33
N SER A 65 -9.62 12.53 -22.82
CA SER A 65 -8.77 13.01 -23.92
C SER A 65 -9.49 13.04 -25.27
N GLU A 66 -10.46 12.14 -25.50
CA GLU A 66 -11.22 12.05 -26.76
C GLU A 66 -12.32 13.13 -26.83
N GLN A 67 -13.00 13.37 -25.71
CA GLN A 67 -14.04 14.39 -25.61
C GLN A 67 -13.50 15.79 -25.27
N HIS A 68 -12.17 15.94 -25.13
CA HIS A 68 -11.51 17.20 -24.76
C HIS A 68 -11.99 17.78 -23.43
N ILE A 69 -12.39 16.91 -22.47
CA ILE A 69 -12.80 17.31 -21.13
C ILE A 69 -11.57 17.31 -20.22
N ASP A 70 -11.32 18.44 -19.55
CA ASP A 70 -10.26 18.57 -18.55
C ASP A 70 -10.71 19.57 -17.47
N LEU A 71 -11.38 19.07 -16.44
CA LEU A 71 -11.86 19.91 -15.35
C LEU A 71 -10.68 20.43 -14.52
N PRO A 72 -10.64 21.72 -14.19
CA PRO A 72 -9.63 22.26 -13.31
C PRO A 72 -9.76 21.66 -11.88
N PRO A 73 -8.68 21.61 -11.08
CA PRO A 73 -8.66 20.96 -9.75
C PRO A 73 -9.82 21.39 -8.84
N GLN A 74 -10.17 22.67 -8.85
CA GLN A 74 -11.22 23.25 -8.00
C GLN A 74 -12.62 22.70 -8.29
N GLN A 75 -12.84 22.16 -9.50
CA GLN A 75 -14.12 21.62 -9.93
C GLN A 75 -14.21 20.09 -9.80
N ARG A 76 -13.09 19.41 -9.47
CA ARG A 76 -13.08 17.94 -9.39
C ARG A 76 -13.65 17.38 -8.09
N GLY A 77 -13.78 18.21 -7.04
CA GLY A 77 -14.28 17.74 -5.73
C GLY A 77 -13.31 16.80 -5.02
N VAL A 78 -12.01 16.95 -5.26
CA VAL A 78 -10.94 16.09 -4.77
C VAL A 78 -10.26 16.73 -3.58
N GLY A 79 -10.05 15.95 -2.53
CA GLY A 79 -9.18 16.28 -1.40
C GLY A 79 -7.85 15.51 -1.51
N LEU A 80 -6.73 16.21 -1.63
CA LEU A 80 -5.41 15.61 -1.74
C LEU A 80 -4.52 16.04 -0.57
N LEU A 81 -4.07 15.08 0.24
CA LEU A 81 -3.00 15.26 1.21
C LEU A 81 -1.67 14.90 0.55
N PHE A 82 -0.78 15.88 0.47
CA PHE A 82 0.58 15.70 -0.02
C PHE A 82 1.49 15.13 1.07
N GLN A 83 2.54 14.44 0.67
CA GLN A 83 3.54 13.85 1.57
C GLN A 83 4.16 14.87 2.56
N ASN A 84 4.34 16.12 2.15
CA ASN A 84 4.85 17.22 2.99
C ASN A 84 3.75 18.09 3.60
N TYR A 85 2.50 17.59 3.63
CA TYR A 85 1.29 18.25 4.13
C TYR A 85 0.94 19.57 3.42
N ALA A 86 1.86 20.22 2.75
CA ALA A 86 1.70 21.49 2.01
C ALA A 86 0.90 22.55 2.77
N LEU A 87 1.16 22.73 4.07
CA LEU A 87 0.56 23.78 4.87
C LEU A 87 1.13 25.14 4.44
N PHE A 88 0.31 26.18 4.51
CA PHE A 88 0.74 27.55 4.29
C PHE A 88 1.55 28.01 5.52
N PRO A 89 2.89 28.22 5.41
CA PRO A 89 3.76 28.37 6.56
C PRO A 89 3.50 29.65 7.37
N ASN A 90 3.01 30.71 6.71
CA ASN A 90 2.73 32.01 7.31
C ASN A 90 1.26 32.17 7.76
N MET A 91 0.47 31.10 7.71
CA MET A 91 -0.92 31.08 8.15
C MET A 91 -1.05 30.25 9.41
N THR A 92 -1.91 30.67 10.32
CA THR A 92 -2.26 29.88 11.50
C THR A 92 -3.03 28.61 11.13
N VAL A 93 -3.20 27.68 12.07
CA VAL A 93 -4.05 26.48 11.91
C VAL A 93 -5.45 26.86 11.42
N GLU A 94 -6.11 27.81 12.11
CA GLU A 94 -7.43 28.30 11.73
C GLU A 94 -7.46 28.86 10.29
N GLN A 95 -6.47 29.67 9.93
CA GLN A 95 -6.36 30.25 8.58
C GLN A 95 -6.11 29.17 7.51
N ASN A 96 -5.27 28.16 7.81
CA ASN A 96 -5.08 27.02 6.92
C ASN A 96 -6.39 26.28 6.66
N ILE A 97 -7.19 26.00 7.71
CA ILE A 97 -8.50 25.34 7.58
C ILE A 97 -9.48 26.20 6.78
N LEU A 98 -9.54 27.50 7.04
CA LEU A 98 -10.40 28.43 6.31
C LEU A 98 -10.08 28.50 4.82
N CYS A 99 -8.83 28.19 4.39
CA CYS A 99 -8.49 28.07 2.97
C CYS A 99 -9.26 26.95 2.26
N GLY A 100 -9.65 25.88 2.95
CA GLY A 100 -10.49 24.81 2.41
C GLY A 100 -11.93 25.24 2.14
N LEU A 101 -12.36 26.38 2.67
CA LEU A 101 -13.72 26.95 2.52
C LEU A 101 -13.79 28.13 1.56
N LYS A 102 -12.84 28.26 0.61
CA LYS A 102 -12.83 29.40 -0.34
C LYS A 102 -14.09 29.50 -1.20
N ALA A 103 -14.73 28.37 -1.50
CA ALA A 103 -15.96 28.32 -2.28
C ALA A 103 -17.20 28.78 -1.50
N GLU A 104 -17.18 28.72 -0.18
CA GLU A 104 -18.27 29.20 0.69
C GLU A 104 -18.19 30.73 0.80
N LYS A 105 -19.28 31.40 0.48
CA LYS A 105 -19.36 32.88 0.48
C LYS A 105 -19.79 33.44 1.82
N ASP A 106 -20.59 32.69 2.59
CA ASP A 106 -21.08 33.11 3.89
C ASP A 106 -19.97 33.02 4.96
N LYS A 107 -19.63 34.17 5.51
CA LYS A 107 -18.59 34.28 6.55
C LYS A 107 -18.99 33.60 7.87
N ALA A 108 -20.27 33.57 8.21
CA ALA A 108 -20.76 32.93 9.43
C ALA A 108 -20.64 31.41 9.30
N VAL A 109 -21.12 30.84 8.20
CA VAL A 109 -21.00 29.42 7.85
C VAL A 109 -19.53 28.98 7.81
N ARG A 110 -18.65 29.80 7.21
CA ARG A 110 -17.18 29.50 7.20
C ARG A 110 -16.60 29.40 8.59
N ARG A 111 -16.96 30.34 9.50
CA ARG A 111 -16.46 30.34 10.89
C ARG A 111 -16.98 29.15 11.67
N GLU A 112 -18.27 28.84 11.54
CA GLU A 112 -18.90 27.71 12.20
C GLU A 112 -18.26 26.38 11.78
N ARG A 113 -18.16 26.10 10.46
CA ARG A 113 -17.54 24.89 9.94
C ARG A 113 -16.05 24.78 10.31
N CYS A 114 -15.33 25.91 10.36
CA CYS A 114 -13.95 25.91 10.81
C CYS A 114 -13.86 25.55 12.31
N ALA A 115 -14.73 26.07 13.14
CA ALA A 115 -14.77 25.77 14.58
C ALA A 115 -15.14 24.30 14.83
N GLU A 116 -16.11 23.75 14.09
CA GLU A 116 -16.45 22.33 14.13
C GLU A 116 -15.25 21.45 13.76
N MET A 117 -14.54 21.81 12.68
CA MET A 117 -13.39 21.05 12.21
C MET A 117 -12.21 21.13 13.20
N LEU A 118 -11.97 22.29 13.82
CA LEU A 118 -10.97 22.43 14.89
C LEU A 118 -11.28 21.48 16.06
N ARG A 119 -12.54 21.39 16.50
CA ARG A 119 -12.98 20.46 17.56
C ARG A 119 -12.79 19.00 17.12
N ALA A 120 -13.32 18.65 15.96
CA ALA A 120 -13.25 17.27 15.43
C ALA A 120 -11.80 16.76 15.34
N MET A 121 -10.85 17.65 14.98
CA MET A 121 -9.42 17.32 14.86
C MET A 121 -8.59 17.62 16.12
N ARG A 122 -9.22 18.00 17.25
CA ARG A 122 -8.55 18.34 18.51
C ARG A 122 -7.46 19.42 18.34
N LEU A 123 -7.76 20.46 17.55
CA LEU A 123 -6.83 21.55 17.21
C LEU A 123 -7.20 22.90 17.84
N GLU A 124 -8.22 22.97 18.71
CA GLU A 124 -8.74 24.21 19.28
C GLU A 124 -7.67 25.05 20.00
N ALA A 125 -6.91 24.38 20.87
CA ALA A 125 -5.82 25.03 21.61
C ALA A 125 -4.66 25.50 20.71
N LEU A 126 -4.62 25.01 19.46
CA LEU A 126 -3.56 25.29 18.49
C LEU A 126 -4.02 26.26 17.38
N ALA A 127 -5.28 26.70 17.40
CA ALA A 127 -5.92 27.46 16.31
C ALA A 127 -5.11 28.69 15.85
N LYS A 128 -4.39 29.36 16.77
CA LYS A 128 -3.59 30.54 16.50
C LYS A 128 -2.10 30.26 16.23
N ARG A 129 -1.65 29.00 16.29
CA ARG A 129 -0.25 28.65 16.02
C ARG A 129 -0.02 28.53 14.51
N CYS A 130 1.21 28.83 14.09
CA CYS A 130 1.68 28.58 12.73
C CYS A 130 2.30 27.19 12.60
N PRO A 131 2.40 26.60 11.38
CA PRO A 131 2.92 25.26 11.16
C PRO A 131 4.27 24.95 11.81
N ALA A 132 5.19 25.91 11.83
CA ALA A 132 6.51 25.75 12.48
C ALA A 132 6.44 25.51 14.02
N GLN A 133 5.29 25.76 14.64
CA GLN A 133 5.04 25.61 16.08
C GLN A 133 4.28 24.30 16.39
N LEU A 134 4.09 23.44 15.40
CA LEU A 134 3.29 22.21 15.49
C LEU A 134 4.20 20.97 15.36
N SER A 135 3.86 19.91 16.09
CA SER A 135 4.44 18.58 15.84
C SER A 135 4.01 18.05 14.48
N GLY A 136 4.69 17.02 13.95
CA GLY A 136 4.34 16.37 12.67
C GLY A 136 2.89 15.90 12.62
N GLY A 137 2.40 15.21 13.67
CA GLY A 137 1.00 14.77 13.76
C GLY A 137 0.00 15.94 13.82
N GLN A 138 0.35 17.07 14.50
CA GLN A 138 -0.48 18.27 14.53
C GLN A 138 -0.53 18.95 13.15
N GLN A 139 0.59 18.96 12.42
CA GLN A 139 0.62 19.45 11.03
C GLN A 139 -0.25 18.59 10.12
N GLN A 140 -0.16 17.28 10.23
CA GLN A 140 -0.99 16.36 9.47
C GLN A 140 -2.47 16.54 9.75
N ARG A 141 -2.89 16.59 11.03
CA ARG A 141 -4.28 16.87 11.42
C ARG A 141 -4.76 18.22 10.86
N THR A 142 -3.92 19.24 10.87
CA THR A 142 -4.24 20.54 10.27
C THR A 142 -4.46 20.45 8.75
N ALA A 143 -3.62 19.69 8.05
CA ALA A 143 -3.76 19.48 6.61
C ALA A 143 -5.02 18.67 6.26
N LEU A 144 -5.31 17.62 7.02
CA LEU A 144 -6.55 16.84 6.89
C LEU A 144 -7.78 17.72 7.17
N ALA A 145 -7.75 18.53 8.24
CA ALA A 145 -8.80 19.47 8.55
C ALA A 145 -9.09 20.45 7.40
N ARG A 146 -8.03 21.00 6.78
CA ARG A 146 -8.14 21.90 5.62
C ARG A 146 -8.82 21.22 4.43
N ILE A 147 -8.57 19.92 4.21
CA ILE A 147 -9.15 19.15 3.13
C ILE A 147 -10.61 18.81 3.43
N LEU A 148 -10.86 18.24 4.61
CA LEU A 148 -12.18 17.70 4.98
C LEU A 148 -13.24 18.76 5.19
N VAL A 149 -12.86 19.98 5.63
CA VAL A 149 -13.79 21.08 5.79
C VAL A 149 -14.48 21.45 4.47
N GLY A 150 -13.81 21.17 3.33
CA GLY A 150 -14.35 21.34 1.99
C GLY A 150 -15.37 20.27 1.57
N ARG A 151 -15.54 19.19 2.34
CA ARG A 151 -16.39 18.03 2.04
C ARG A 151 -16.08 17.44 0.65
N PRO A 152 -14.85 16.94 0.40
CA PRO A 152 -14.50 16.35 -0.88
C PRO A 152 -15.30 15.06 -1.13
N ARG A 153 -15.52 14.71 -2.40
CA ARG A 153 -16.13 13.43 -2.81
C ARG A 153 -15.14 12.28 -2.77
N ILE A 154 -13.86 12.59 -2.96
CA ILE A 154 -12.76 11.65 -2.88
C ILE A 154 -11.65 12.22 -1.99
N LEU A 155 -11.15 11.39 -1.07
CA LEU A 155 -10.00 11.69 -0.24
C LEU A 155 -8.79 10.91 -0.73
N MET A 156 -7.70 11.60 -1.06
CA MET A 156 -6.47 10.99 -1.53
C MET A 156 -5.32 11.35 -0.59
N LEU A 157 -4.61 10.32 -0.10
CA LEU A 157 -3.51 10.45 0.86
C LEU A 157 -2.22 9.95 0.19
N ASP A 158 -1.26 10.85 -0.02
CA ASP A 158 0.04 10.54 -0.63
C ASP A 158 1.09 10.32 0.46
N GLU A 159 1.42 9.06 0.75
CA GLU A 159 2.37 8.64 1.78
C GLU A 159 2.21 9.38 3.13
N PRO A 160 1.02 9.34 3.73
CA PRO A 160 0.69 10.23 4.86
C PRO A 160 1.57 10.02 6.09
N PHE A 161 2.21 8.85 6.24
CA PHE A 161 2.97 8.53 7.44
C PHE A 161 4.49 8.58 7.24
N SER A 162 4.97 8.88 6.03
CA SER A 162 6.40 8.81 5.69
C SER A 162 7.29 9.81 6.45
N ALA A 163 6.73 10.95 6.86
CA ALA A 163 7.44 12.00 7.58
C ALA A 163 7.36 11.86 9.13
N LEU A 164 6.72 10.81 9.64
CA LEU A 164 6.53 10.59 11.08
C LEU A 164 7.57 9.61 11.64
N ASP A 165 8.03 9.87 12.86
CA ASP A 165 8.77 8.90 13.63
C ASP A 165 7.90 7.70 14.02
N SER A 166 8.51 6.58 14.44
CA SER A 166 7.81 5.31 14.67
C SER A 166 6.75 5.40 15.78
N TYR A 167 6.97 6.21 16.81
CA TYR A 167 6.06 6.33 17.94
C TYR A 167 4.79 7.10 17.56
N LEU A 168 4.94 8.25 16.90
CA LEU A 168 3.80 9.05 16.43
C LEU A 168 3.05 8.38 15.29
N ARG A 169 3.71 7.53 14.52
CA ARG A 169 3.10 6.84 13.37
C ARG A 169 1.91 5.98 13.79
N GLU A 170 2.05 5.14 14.83
CA GLU A 170 0.97 4.26 15.27
C GLU A 170 -0.28 5.02 15.73
N GLU A 171 -0.10 6.12 16.48
CA GLU A 171 -1.20 6.97 16.92
C GLU A 171 -1.92 7.60 15.72
N VAL A 172 -1.16 8.18 14.79
CA VAL A 172 -1.69 8.86 13.60
C VAL A 172 -2.31 7.86 12.62
N GLU A 173 -1.74 6.65 12.46
CA GLU A 173 -2.36 5.57 11.66
C GLU A 173 -3.74 5.21 12.20
N SER A 174 -3.89 5.10 13.52
CA SER A 174 -5.19 4.81 14.14
C SER A 174 -6.21 5.94 13.91
N GLU A 175 -5.78 7.20 14.02
CA GLU A 175 -6.62 8.37 13.73
C GLU A 175 -7.06 8.40 12.26
N VAL A 176 -6.12 8.20 11.32
CA VAL A 176 -6.42 8.14 9.88
C VAL A 176 -7.30 6.93 9.55
N GLY A 177 -7.08 5.77 10.17
CA GLY A 177 -7.93 4.60 10.02
C GLY A 177 -9.38 4.87 10.41
N SER A 178 -9.59 5.53 11.56
CA SER A 178 -10.91 5.93 12.03
C SER A 178 -11.56 6.94 11.06
N LEU A 179 -10.78 7.87 10.53
CA LEU A 179 -11.24 8.85 9.54
C LEU A 179 -11.66 8.17 8.24
N LEU A 180 -10.85 7.25 7.72
CA LEU A 180 -11.15 6.51 6.49
C LEU A 180 -12.40 5.63 6.65
N ALA A 181 -12.58 5.00 7.82
CA ALA A 181 -13.76 4.19 8.12
C ALA A 181 -15.06 5.00 8.20
N GLY A 182 -14.98 6.26 8.64
CA GLY A 182 -16.11 7.20 8.73
C GLY A 182 -16.28 8.12 7.51
N PHE A 183 -15.42 8.03 6.51
CA PHE A 183 -15.49 8.89 5.34
C PHE A 183 -16.57 8.40 4.37
N ASP A 184 -17.58 9.26 4.15
CA ASP A 184 -18.66 9.00 3.17
C ASP A 184 -18.19 9.41 1.77
N GLY A 185 -17.38 8.55 1.13
CA GLY A 185 -16.79 8.80 -0.18
C GLY A 185 -15.79 7.74 -0.58
N THR A 186 -15.16 7.93 -1.74
CA THR A 186 -14.03 7.12 -2.18
C THR A 186 -12.74 7.60 -1.50
N ALA A 187 -11.93 6.69 -0.99
CA ALA A 187 -10.62 7.03 -0.43
C ALA A 187 -9.49 6.27 -1.13
N LEU A 188 -8.41 6.96 -1.47
CA LEU A 188 -7.18 6.37 -2.00
C LEU A 188 -6.02 6.63 -1.05
N LEU A 189 -5.32 5.57 -0.63
CA LEU A 189 -4.10 5.62 0.16
C LEU A 189 -2.92 5.19 -0.69
N VAL A 190 -2.00 6.09 -0.98
CA VAL A 190 -0.72 5.75 -1.61
C VAL A 190 0.29 5.46 -0.53
N THR A 191 0.90 4.29 -0.59
CA THR A 191 1.96 3.88 0.33
C THR A 191 2.92 2.89 -0.32
N HIS A 192 4.13 2.79 0.21
CA HIS A 192 5.07 1.71 -0.05
C HIS A 192 5.13 0.70 1.12
N ASN A 193 4.39 0.97 2.20
CA ASN A 193 4.31 0.12 3.38
C ASN A 193 3.09 -0.81 3.27
N ARG A 194 3.36 -2.11 3.12
CA ARG A 194 2.34 -3.15 3.00
C ARG A 194 1.44 -3.27 4.24
N ASP A 195 2.02 -3.01 5.43
CA ASP A 195 1.30 -3.17 6.70
C ASP A 195 0.27 -2.04 6.88
N GLU A 196 0.59 -0.82 6.43
CA GLU A 196 -0.36 0.30 6.32
C GLU A 196 -1.51 -0.04 5.36
N ALA A 197 -1.17 -0.51 4.15
CA ALA A 197 -2.15 -0.90 3.15
C ALA A 197 -3.07 -2.01 3.68
N TYR A 198 -2.52 -3.02 4.36
CA TYR A 198 -3.28 -4.14 4.92
C TYR A 198 -4.24 -3.72 6.04
N ARG A 199 -3.79 -2.82 6.94
CA ARG A 199 -4.61 -2.38 8.08
C ARG A 199 -5.69 -1.37 7.70
N LEU A 200 -5.37 -0.47 6.78
CA LEU A 200 -6.21 0.71 6.51
C LEU A 200 -7.14 0.56 5.31
N CYS A 201 -6.85 -0.37 4.39
CA CYS A 201 -7.58 -0.47 3.14
C CYS A 201 -8.22 -1.85 2.94
N ARG A 202 -9.45 -1.86 2.42
CA ARG A 202 -10.14 -3.10 2.06
C ARG A 202 -9.78 -3.60 0.67
N GLU A 203 -9.47 -2.68 -0.22
CA GLU A 203 -9.09 -2.93 -1.60
C GLU A 203 -7.65 -2.48 -1.84
N MET A 204 -6.99 -3.07 -2.81
CA MET A 204 -5.62 -2.77 -3.16
C MET A 204 -5.38 -2.86 -4.65
N ALA A 205 -4.61 -1.92 -5.18
CA ALA A 205 -4.00 -1.99 -6.49
C ALA A 205 -2.47 -1.99 -6.31
N VAL A 206 -1.79 -3.00 -6.86
CA VAL A 206 -0.33 -3.10 -6.84
C VAL A 206 0.22 -2.44 -8.08
N MET A 207 1.13 -1.49 -7.92
CA MET A 207 1.76 -0.75 -9.02
C MET A 207 3.26 -1.02 -9.10
N ASP A 208 3.75 -1.24 -10.31
CA ASP A 208 5.17 -1.27 -10.61
C ASP A 208 5.46 -0.79 -12.04
N GLY A 209 6.63 -0.16 -12.26
CA GLY A 209 7.06 0.30 -13.59
C GLY A 209 6.02 1.18 -14.32
N GLY A 210 5.22 1.94 -13.60
CA GLY A 210 4.17 2.79 -14.16
C GLY A 210 2.88 2.06 -14.54
N ARG A 211 2.69 0.81 -14.13
CA ARG A 211 1.50 0.00 -14.45
C ARG A 211 0.85 -0.55 -13.19
N VAL A 212 -0.45 -0.75 -13.23
CA VAL A 212 -1.18 -1.55 -12.25
C VAL A 212 -1.04 -3.02 -12.67
N LEU A 213 -0.47 -3.84 -11.79
CA LEU A 213 -0.20 -5.25 -12.06
C LEU A 213 -1.35 -6.14 -11.61
N HIS A 214 -1.95 -5.81 -10.46
CA HIS A 214 -2.99 -6.61 -9.85
C HIS A 214 -3.91 -5.73 -9.00
N THR A 215 -5.20 -6.03 -8.99
CA THR A 215 -6.23 -5.37 -8.19
C THR A 215 -7.13 -6.42 -7.54
N GLY A 216 -7.58 -6.14 -6.32
CA GLY A 216 -8.50 -7.03 -5.60
C GLY A 216 -8.71 -6.57 -4.17
N THR A 217 -9.39 -7.37 -3.38
CA THR A 217 -9.41 -7.12 -1.94
C THR A 217 -8.00 -7.28 -1.37
N THR A 218 -7.67 -6.50 -0.36
CA THR A 218 -6.34 -6.55 0.26
C THR A 218 -5.97 -7.97 0.68
N LYS A 219 -6.93 -8.73 1.23
CA LYS A 219 -6.70 -10.12 1.65
C LYS A 219 -6.40 -11.05 0.48
N GLU A 220 -7.13 -10.91 -0.64
CA GLU A 220 -6.89 -11.71 -1.86
C GLU A 220 -5.51 -11.41 -2.45
N VAL A 221 -5.15 -10.13 -2.60
CA VAL A 221 -3.84 -9.73 -3.14
C VAL A 221 -2.69 -10.24 -2.27
N PHE A 222 -2.89 -10.30 -0.94
CA PHE A 222 -1.89 -10.91 -0.05
C PHE A 222 -1.87 -12.43 -0.12
N ALA A 223 -3.01 -13.09 -0.29
CA ALA A 223 -3.09 -14.55 -0.39
C ALA A 223 -2.59 -15.06 -1.75
N ASP A 224 -2.97 -14.39 -2.83
CA ASP A 224 -2.60 -14.73 -4.21
C ASP A 224 -2.12 -13.48 -4.98
N PRO A 225 -0.82 -13.12 -4.87
CA PRO A 225 -0.26 -11.95 -5.53
C PRO A 225 -0.08 -12.11 -7.04
N GLN A 226 -0.21 -13.31 -7.61
CA GLN A 226 -0.13 -13.69 -9.02
C GLN A 226 1.21 -13.41 -9.70
N SER A 227 1.92 -12.35 -9.33
CA SER A 227 3.21 -11.97 -9.94
C SER A 227 4.34 -11.91 -8.92
N ILE A 228 5.58 -12.12 -9.39
CA ILE A 228 6.79 -12.01 -8.57
C ILE A 228 6.88 -10.63 -7.89
N THR A 229 6.56 -9.57 -8.63
CA THR A 229 6.62 -8.20 -8.09
C THR A 229 5.58 -7.97 -7.00
N ALA A 230 4.33 -8.39 -7.20
CA ALA A 230 3.29 -8.26 -6.19
C ALA A 230 3.60 -9.11 -4.94
N ALA A 231 4.15 -10.32 -5.12
CA ALA A 231 4.61 -11.16 -4.02
C ALA A 231 5.70 -10.46 -3.17
N ARG A 232 6.68 -9.83 -3.81
CA ARG A 232 7.72 -9.03 -3.12
C ARG A 232 7.12 -7.85 -2.36
N LEU A 233 6.26 -7.09 -2.99
CA LEU A 233 5.61 -5.91 -2.39
C LEU A 233 4.71 -6.28 -1.21
N THR A 234 4.02 -7.43 -1.28
CA THR A 234 3.25 -7.98 -0.15
C THR A 234 4.10 -8.74 0.87
N GLY A 235 5.44 -8.77 0.69
CA GLY A 235 6.41 -9.23 1.67
C GLY A 235 6.75 -10.71 1.64
N CYS A 236 6.47 -11.41 0.55
CA CYS A 236 7.01 -12.73 0.32
C CYS A 236 8.53 -12.63 0.10
N LYS A 237 9.32 -13.30 0.98
CA LYS A 237 10.78 -13.30 0.90
C LYS A 237 11.33 -14.49 0.14
N ASN A 238 10.66 -15.64 0.20
CA ASN A 238 11.06 -16.84 -0.53
C ASN A 238 10.33 -16.86 -1.87
N ILE A 239 10.98 -16.34 -2.89
CA ILE A 239 10.54 -16.44 -4.28
C ILE A 239 11.53 -17.35 -4.96
N LEU A 240 11.11 -18.59 -5.20
CA LEU A 240 11.94 -19.70 -5.61
C LEU A 240 11.66 -20.01 -7.09
N PRO A 241 12.66 -19.90 -7.97
CA PRO A 241 12.49 -20.28 -9.38
C PRO A 241 12.06 -21.73 -9.52
N CYS A 242 11.15 -21.99 -10.43
CA CYS A 242 10.63 -23.35 -10.66
C CYS A 242 10.26 -23.58 -12.13
N THR A 243 10.03 -24.83 -12.46
CA THR A 243 9.43 -25.28 -13.72
C THR A 243 8.15 -26.04 -13.40
N ARG A 244 7.09 -25.79 -14.16
CA ARG A 244 5.82 -26.53 -14.06
C ARG A 244 6.02 -27.99 -14.46
N VAL A 245 5.51 -28.91 -13.66
CA VAL A 245 5.50 -30.36 -13.96
C VAL A 245 4.10 -30.79 -14.41
N ASP A 246 3.08 -30.44 -13.61
CA ASP A 246 1.67 -30.69 -13.90
C ASP A 246 0.78 -29.57 -13.32
N ALA A 247 -0.53 -29.79 -13.27
CA ALA A 247 -1.50 -28.79 -12.80
C ALA A 247 -1.31 -28.37 -11.33
N HIS A 248 -0.69 -29.19 -10.51
CA HIS A 248 -0.51 -28.95 -9.07
C HIS A 248 0.92 -29.18 -8.57
N THR A 249 1.87 -29.40 -9.48
CA THR A 249 3.25 -29.74 -9.13
C THR A 249 4.24 -28.89 -9.90
N VAL A 250 5.20 -28.34 -9.20
CA VAL A 250 6.38 -27.68 -9.78
C VAL A 250 7.66 -28.36 -9.33
N ARG A 251 8.73 -28.22 -10.10
CA ARG A 251 10.09 -28.61 -9.71
C ARG A 251 10.89 -27.37 -9.39
N LEU A 252 11.39 -27.25 -8.17
CA LEU A 252 12.20 -26.12 -7.72
C LEU A 252 13.62 -26.19 -8.29
N THR A 253 14.10 -25.06 -8.76
CA THR A 253 15.52 -24.88 -9.06
C THR A 253 16.30 -24.84 -7.74
N GLY A 254 17.43 -25.58 -7.69
CA GLY A 254 18.28 -25.62 -6.50
C GLY A 254 18.00 -26.77 -5.53
N TRP A 255 16.79 -27.34 -5.54
CA TRP A 255 16.46 -28.54 -4.73
C TRP A 255 16.29 -29.82 -5.55
N ASP A 256 16.03 -29.71 -6.83
CA ASP A 256 15.64 -30.84 -7.71
C ASP A 256 14.52 -31.72 -7.10
N ALA A 257 13.64 -31.09 -6.35
CA ALA A 257 12.56 -31.73 -5.63
C ALA A 257 11.20 -31.26 -6.19
N PRO A 258 10.21 -32.16 -6.31
CA PRO A 258 8.85 -31.76 -6.64
C PRO A 258 8.21 -31.07 -5.43
N LEU A 259 7.48 -29.99 -5.71
CA LEU A 259 6.70 -29.25 -4.73
C LEU A 259 5.24 -29.27 -5.15
N ARG A 260 4.37 -29.77 -4.30
CA ARG A 260 2.93 -29.86 -4.56
C ARG A 260 2.20 -28.64 -4.00
N LEU A 261 1.36 -28.02 -4.81
CA LEU A 261 0.55 -26.86 -4.49
C LEU A 261 -0.93 -27.27 -4.38
N ALA A 262 -1.68 -26.57 -3.54
CA ALA A 262 -3.14 -26.66 -3.52
C ALA A 262 -3.76 -25.89 -4.71
N ALA A 263 -3.19 -24.73 -5.03
CA ALA A 263 -3.61 -23.94 -6.19
C ALA A 263 -3.17 -24.59 -7.51
N GLU A 264 -3.93 -24.32 -8.57
CA GLU A 264 -3.54 -24.70 -9.93
C GLU A 264 -2.33 -23.88 -10.38
N VAL A 265 -1.33 -24.53 -10.95
CA VAL A 265 -0.10 -23.91 -11.44
C VAL A 265 -0.35 -23.38 -12.86
N PRO A 266 -0.27 -22.05 -13.10
CA PRO A 266 -0.38 -21.48 -14.43
C PRO A 266 0.66 -22.04 -15.41
N GLU A 267 0.33 -22.10 -16.71
CA GLU A 267 1.26 -22.59 -17.75
C GLU A 267 2.58 -21.79 -17.79
N HIS A 268 2.51 -20.49 -17.51
CA HIS A 268 3.66 -19.59 -17.54
C HIS A 268 4.27 -19.34 -16.14
N CYS A 269 4.01 -20.24 -15.19
CA CYS A 269 4.59 -20.15 -13.84
C CYS A 269 6.12 -20.27 -13.92
N THR A 270 6.82 -19.26 -13.41
CA THR A 270 8.30 -19.20 -13.41
C THR A 270 8.90 -19.28 -12.03
N ALA A 271 8.11 -19.04 -10.99
CA ALA A 271 8.51 -19.11 -9.60
C ALA A 271 7.36 -19.50 -8.69
N VAL A 272 7.68 -19.92 -7.48
CA VAL A 272 6.72 -20.02 -6.38
C VAL A 272 7.10 -19.11 -5.23
N GLY A 273 6.09 -18.54 -4.58
CA GLY A 273 6.24 -17.76 -3.38
C GLY A 273 5.91 -18.58 -2.13
N ILE A 274 6.77 -18.50 -1.10
CA ILE A 274 6.48 -19.08 0.22
C ILE A 274 6.80 -18.01 1.27
N ARG A 275 5.85 -17.71 2.13
CA ARG A 275 6.11 -16.73 3.20
C ARG A 275 7.06 -17.32 4.24
N ALA A 276 7.94 -16.48 4.78
CA ALA A 276 8.98 -16.93 5.70
C ALA A 276 8.44 -17.56 7.01
N HIS A 277 7.20 -17.22 7.40
CA HIS A 277 6.53 -17.76 8.56
C HIS A 277 5.69 -19.02 8.27
N ASP A 278 5.45 -19.36 6.99
CA ASP A 278 4.71 -20.56 6.59
C ASP A 278 5.60 -21.79 6.48
N LEU A 279 6.92 -21.61 6.61
CA LEU A 279 7.86 -22.71 6.65
C LEU A 279 7.87 -23.35 8.05
N ALA A 280 7.78 -24.67 8.09
CA ALA A 280 7.89 -25.45 9.32
C ALA A 280 9.04 -26.46 9.23
N PRO A 281 9.87 -26.63 10.29
CA PRO A 281 10.84 -27.72 10.35
C PRO A 281 10.16 -29.08 10.16
N CYS A 282 10.77 -29.96 9.36
CA CYS A 282 10.21 -31.28 9.08
C CYS A 282 11.29 -32.38 9.04
N ALA A 283 10.85 -33.62 9.04
CA ALA A 283 11.73 -34.78 8.79
C ALA A 283 12.08 -34.84 7.28
N PRO A 284 13.29 -35.33 6.94
CA PRO A 284 13.61 -35.64 5.54
C PRO A 284 12.61 -36.63 4.94
N GLY A 285 12.15 -36.36 3.69
CA GLY A 285 11.16 -37.19 3.01
C GLY A 285 9.69 -36.86 3.30
N ALA A 286 9.40 -35.87 4.13
CA ALA A 286 8.03 -35.34 4.26
C ALA A 286 7.56 -34.70 2.96
N GLN A 287 6.24 -34.57 2.79
CA GLN A 287 5.68 -33.85 1.64
C GLN A 287 6.20 -32.41 1.60
N ASN A 288 6.59 -31.95 0.42
CA ASN A 288 7.17 -30.62 0.22
C ASN A 288 8.44 -30.34 1.04
N ALA A 289 9.19 -31.39 1.37
CA ALA A 289 10.42 -31.27 2.16
C ALA A 289 11.53 -30.58 1.36
N LEU A 290 12.11 -29.55 1.95
CA LEU A 290 13.21 -28.74 1.39
C LEU A 290 14.44 -28.90 2.28
N PRO A 291 15.39 -29.78 1.94
CA PRO A 291 16.67 -29.87 2.64
C PRO A 291 17.43 -28.55 2.57
N VAL A 292 18.07 -28.16 3.66
CA VAL A 292 18.77 -26.86 3.73
C VAL A 292 20.00 -26.91 4.62
N LYS A 293 20.91 -25.94 4.44
CA LYS A 293 22.07 -25.71 5.28
C LYS A 293 21.98 -24.30 5.88
N ALA A 294 22.09 -24.19 7.20
CA ALA A 294 22.08 -22.90 7.90
C ALA A 294 23.29 -22.03 7.52
N VAL A 295 23.05 -20.72 7.33
CA VAL A 295 24.09 -19.74 6.97
C VAL A 295 24.21 -18.64 8.01
N SER A 296 23.08 -18.04 8.40
CA SER A 296 23.07 -16.93 9.34
C SER A 296 21.76 -16.85 10.11
N SER A 297 21.83 -16.26 11.28
CA SER A 297 20.67 -15.91 12.10
C SER A 297 20.79 -14.46 12.55
N SER A 298 19.65 -13.78 12.67
CA SER A 298 19.55 -12.47 13.28
C SER A 298 18.39 -12.44 14.27
N GLU A 299 18.68 -11.85 15.41
CA GLU A 299 17.72 -11.69 16.49
C GLU A 299 16.99 -10.35 16.35
N ASN A 300 15.67 -10.39 16.42
CA ASN A 300 14.82 -9.22 16.58
C ASN A 300 14.17 -9.25 17.99
N PRO A 301 13.54 -8.16 18.44
CA PRO A 301 12.89 -8.13 19.76
C PRO A 301 11.91 -9.28 20.01
N PHE A 302 11.12 -9.67 19.00
CA PHE A 302 10.02 -10.64 19.15
C PHE A 302 10.17 -11.91 18.29
N ASP A 303 11.12 -11.93 17.37
CA ASP A 303 11.31 -13.04 16.43
C ASP A 303 12.77 -13.27 16.08
N TRP A 304 13.03 -14.45 15.52
CA TRP A 304 14.28 -14.81 14.87
C TRP A 304 14.09 -14.83 13.36
N ASN A 305 15.03 -14.25 12.63
CA ASN A 305 15.16 -14.40 11.19
C ASN A 305 16.39 -15.25 10.88
N LEU A 306 16.17 -16.38 10.25
CA LEU A 306 17.25 -17.27 9.85
C LEU A 306 17.31 -17.36 8.33
N ILE A 307 18.52 -17.49 7.82
CA ILE A 307 18.78 -17.68 6.38
C ILE A 307 19.47 -19.02 6.20
N PHE A 308 18.96 -19.78 5.26
CA PHE A 308 19.46 -21.08 4.84
C PHE A 308 19.83 -21.05 3.37
N LEU A 309 20.67 -22.00 2.94
CA LEU A 309 20.95 -22.29 1.53
C LEU A 309 20.33 -23.61 1.12
N ALA A 310 19.84 -23.67 -0.10
CA ALA A 310 19.48 -24.88 -0.79
C ALA A 310 20.71 -25.77 -1.03
N PRO A 311 20.53 -27.04 -1.44
CA PRO A 311 21.63 -27.95 -1.78
C PRO A 311 22.56 -27.43 -2.89
N ASP A 312 22.07 -26.55 -3.79
CA ASP A 312 22.86 -25.89 -4.83
C ASP A 312 23.89 -24.87 -4.28
N GLY A 313 23.81 -24.52 -3.00
CA GLY A 313 24.69 -23.56 -2.34
C GLY A 313 24.47 -22.09 -2.71
N THR A 314 23.44 -21.78 -3.51
CA THR A 314 23.19 -20.43 -4.03
C THR A 314 21.81 -19.89 -3.66
N THR A 315 20.79 -20.71 -3.76
CA THR A 315 19.40 -20.31 -3.48
C THR A 315 19.15 -20.15 -1.99
N ARG A 316 18.69 -18.98 -1.58
CA ARG A 316 18.45 -18.65 -0.17
C ARG A 316 17.00 -18.92 0.22
N LEU A 317 16.84 -19.51 1.42
CA LEU A 317 15.55 -19.68 2.08
C LEU A 317 15.53 -18.88 3.39
N TRP A 318 14.50 -18.06 3.57
CA TRP A 318 14.29 -17.26 4.75
C TRP A 318 13.24 -17.91 5.63
N TRP A 319 13.57 -18.09 6.89
CA TRP A 319 12.63 -18.55 7.91
C TRP A 319 12.49 -17.51 9.00
N LYS A 320 11.25 -17.18 9.33
CA LYS A 320 10.89 -16.27 10.40
C LYS A 320 10.08 -17.01 11.45
N VAL A 321 10.53 -16.99 12.70
CA VAL A 321 9.88 -17.69 13.80
C VAL A 321 9.78 -16.80 15.03
N SER A 322 8.62 -16.84 15.71
CA SER A 322 8.39 -16.07 16.93
C SER A 322 9.18 -16.66 18.11
N LYS A 323 9.77 -15.79 18.95
CA LYS A 323 10.38 -16.18 20.22
C LYS A 323 9.38 -16.85 21.18
N ALA A 324 8.09 -16.52 21.08
CA ALA A 324 7.05 -17.17 21.84
C ALA A 324 6.91 -18.66 21.52
N THR A 325 7.24 -19.07 20.27
CA THR A 325 7.18 -20.46 19.81
C THR A 325 8.43 -21.26 20.21
N LEU A 326 9.61 -20.67 20.18
CA LEU A 326 10.89 -21.36 20.34
C LEU A 326 11.63 -21.01 21.65
N GLY A 327 11.15 -20.04 22.42
CA GLY A 327 11.85 -19.50 23.58
C GLY A 327 12.90 -18.45 23.20
N ALA A 328 13.61 -17.92 24.23
CA ALA A 328 14.58 -16.84 24.06
C ALA A 328 15.91 -17.27 23.43
N ALA A 329 16.24 -18.56 23.45
CA ALA A 329 17.46 -19.09 22.85
C ALA A 329 17.35 -19.17 21.33
N ALA A 330 18.47 -18.99 20.65
CA ALA A 330 18.54 -19.20 19.20
C ALA A 330 18.09 -20.64 18.86
N PRO A 331 17.18 -20.83 17.89
CA PRO A 331 16.72 -22.16 17.53
C PRO A 331 17.88 -23.01 17.01
N ALA A 332 17.88 -24.29 17.34
CA ALA A 332 18.72 -25.26 16.66
C ALA A 332 18.39 -25.20 15.15
N ALA A 333 19.41 -25.10 14.31
CA ALA A 333 19.21 -24.95 12.88
C ALA A 333 18.57 -26.20 12.27
N PRO A 334 17.30 -26.16 11.80
CA PRO A 334 16.72 -27.31 11.13
C PRO A 334 17.49 -27.67 9.85
N GLN A 335 17.51 -28.96 9.52
CA GLN A 335 18.15 -29.44 8.29
C GLN A 335 17.14 -29.56 7.12
N CYS A 336 15.86 -29.42 7.41
CA CYS A 336 14.78 -29.52 6.43
C CYS A 336 13.59 -28.68 6.85
N PHE A 337 12.94 -28.06 5.87
CA PHE A 337 11.67 -27.36 6.01
C PHE A 337 10.62 -27.93 5.09
N ALA A 338 9.36 -27.81 5.46
CA ALA A 338 8.23 -28.04 4.57
C ALA A 338 7.32 -26.80 4.56
N ALA A 339 6.64 -26.61 3.46
CA ALA A 339 5.51 -25.68 3.33
C ALA A 339 4.24 -26.49 3.06
N ALA A 340 3.14 -26.11 3.72
CA ALA A 340 1.83 -26.67 3.41
C ALA A 340 1.44 -26.31 1.95
N PRO A 341 0.78 -27.20 1.19
CA PRO A 341 0.40 -26.92 -0.20
C PRO A 341 -0.38 -25.62 -0.38
N GLU A 342 -1.20 -25.22 0.60
CA GLU A 342 -2.01 -24.01 0.64
C GLU A 342 -1.18 -22.72 0.84
N GLY A 343 0.01 -22.85 1.44
CA GLY A 343 0.94 -21.73 1.68
C GLY A 343 1.90 -21.47 0.51
N ILE A 344 1.77 -22.19 -0.60
CA ILE A 344 2.65 -22.07 -1.76
C ILE A 344 1.90 -21.37 -2.88
N MET A 345 2.37 -20.20 -3.25
CA MET A 345 1.75 -19.31 -4.25
C MET A 345 2.45 -19.48 -5.60
N PRO A 346 1.75 -19.89 -6.70
CA PRO A 346 2.33 -19.87 -8.03
C PRO A 346 2.48 -18.42 -8.53
N LEU A 347 3.62 -18.11 -9.17
CA LEU A 347 3.95 -16.75 -9.63
C LEU A 347 4.37 -16.77 -11.10
N VAL A 348 3.92 -15.72 -11.82
CA VAL A 348 4.30 -15.45 -13.20
C VAL A 348 5.14 -14.21 -13.34
#